data_6411b14681918c9ef2e4f6a9203af769
#
_entry.id   6411b14681918c9ef2e4f6a9203af769
#
_cell.length_a   1.000
_cell.length_b   1.000
_cell.length_c   1.000
_cell.angle_alpha   90.00
_cell.angle_beta   90.00
_cell.angle_gamma   90.00
#
_symmetry.space_group_name_H-M   'P 1'
#
loop_
_entity.id
_entity.type
_entity.pdbx_description
1 polymer ?
#
loop_
_entity_poly.entity_id
_entity_poly.type
_entity_poly.pdbx_seq_one_letter_code
_entity_poly.pdbx_strand_id
1 'polypeptide(L)'
;MMERDASKPLTGRVEIDDAYLGGERSGGKRGRGAPGKTPFVAAVETTPEGKPVRLKLGRVTSFCTASISGFAKRSLDPGLTLRVWPACTVVSDGLQCFGSVTDAGCAHQAIKTGSGPAAARVPAFKWVNTALGNIKAAITGTYRAISSKHVPRYLAEFEYRFNRRYDLAAMISRLCWAGVRTAPMPYQLLKLAEVYA
;
A
#
# COMPACT_ATOMS: atom_id res chain seq x y z
N MET A 1 14.87 2.95 2.18
CA MET A 1 13.48 3.48 2.16
C MET A 1 12.53 2.50 2.82
N MET A 2 12.47 1.26 2.37
CA MET A 2 11.53 0.24 2.89
C MET A 2 11.65 0.04 4.41
N GLU A 3 12.83 -0.20 4.93
CA GLU A 3 13.06 -0.45 6.36
C GLU A 3 12.68 0.70 7.29
N ARG A 4 12.82 1.95 6.82
CA ARG A 4 12.52 3.13 7.64
C ARG A 4 11.04 3.36 7.89
N ASP A 5 10.20 2.98 6.94
CA ASP A 5 8.75 3.14 7.08
C ASP A 5 8.10 1.86 7.63
N ALA A 6 8.80 0.72 7.57
CA ALA A 6 8.34 -0.54 8.15
C ALA A 6 8.07 -0.43 9.67
N SER A 7 8.89 0.34 10.39
CA SER A 7 8.79 0.52 11.85
C SER A 7 7.61 1.42 12.31
N LYS A 8 6.86 2.00 11.37
CA LYS A 8 5.73 2.89 11.70
C LYS A 8 4.43 2.32 11.16
N PRO A 9 3.75 1.45 11.89
CA PRO A 9 2.46 0.92 11.47
C PRO A 9 1.40 2.03 11.41
N LEU A 10 0.31 1.76 10.71
CA LEU A 10 -0.84 2.65 10.62
C LEU A 10 -1.75 2.48 11.84
N THR A 11 -2.32 3.59 12.30
CA THR A 11 -3.21 3.66 13.46
C THR A 11 -4.53 4.36 13.11
N GLY A 12 -5.48 4.40 14.05
CA GLY A 12 -6.72 5.12 13.87
C GLY A 12 -7.59 4.57 12.72
N ARG A 13 -8.16 5.44 11.90
CA ARG A 13 -8.96 5.03 10.74
C ARG A 13 -8.08 4.80 9.53
N VAL A 14 -8.14 3.61 8.96
CA VAL A 14 -7.36 3.19 7.79
C VAL A 14 -8.26 2.79 6.64
N GLU A 15 -8.16 3.48 5.50
CA GLU A 15 -8.78 3.08 4.25
C GLU A 15 -7.90 2.04 3.58
N ILE A 16 -8.45 0.87 3.19
CA ILE A 16 -7.71 -0.18 2.48
C ILE A 16 -8.41 -0.55 1.18
N ASP A 17 -7.61 -0.77 0.12
CA ASP A 17 -8.11 -1.22 -1.17
C ASP A 17 -7.05 -2.02 -1.94
N ASP A 18 -7.52 -2.82 -2.90
CA ASP A 18 -6.69 -3.65 -3.76
C ASP A 18 -6.48 -3.01 -5.14
N ALA A 19 -5.33 -3.27 -5.74
CA ALA A 19 -5.07 -2.87 -7.11
C ALA A 19 -4.10 -3.80 -7.82
N TYR A 20 -4.07 -3.64 -9.14
CA TYR A 20 -3.13 -4.34 -10.03
C TYR A 20 -2.26 -3.35 -10.79
N LEU A 21 -0.99 -3.70 -10.92
CA LEU A 21 -0.07 -3.11 -11.90
C LEU A 21 0.12 -4.05 -13.09
N GLY A 22 0.37 -3.49 -14.29
CA GLY A 22 0.63 -4.29 -15.49
C GLY A 22 -0.16 -3.88 -16.73
N GLY A 23 -0.81 -2.70 -16.72
CA GLY A 23 -1.48 -2.11 -17.88
C GLY A 23 -2.73 -2.85 -18.36
N GLU A 24 -3.42 -2.28 -19.34
CA GLU A 24 -4.50 -2.96 -20.07
C GLU A 24 -3.90 -3.91 -21.12
N ARG A 25 -4.46 -5.10 -21.22
CA ARG A 25 -4.17 -6.05 -22.28
C ARG A 25 -5.42 -6.28 -23.11
N SER A 26 -5.26 -6.19 -24.43
CA SER A 26 -6.32 -6.55 -25.36
C SER A 26 -6.46 -8.08 -25.40
N GLY A 27 -7.70 -8.57 -25.25
CA GLY A 27 -8.01 -10.00 -25.23
C GLY A 27 -7.71 -10.68 -23.89
N GLY A 28 -8.19 -11.89 -23.71
CA GLY A 28 -8.00 -12.71 -22.52
C GLY A 28 -9.07 -12.53 -21.44
N LYS A 29 -8.92 -13.26 -20.35
CA LYS A 29 -9.87 -13.27 -19.22
C LYS A 29 -9.81 -11.93 -18.47
N ARG A 30 -10.93 -11.22 -18.41
CA ARG A 30 -11.07 -9.99 -17.62
C ARG A 30 -11.29 -10.29 -16.15
N GLY A 31 -10.80 -9.40 -15.27
CA GLY A 31 -11.06 -9.46 -13.83
C GLY A 31 -9.83 -9.79 -12.98
N ARG A 32 -10.08 -10.10 -11.71
CA ARG A 32 -9.04 -10.48 -10.73
C ARG A 32 -8.35 -11.77 -11.19
N GLY A 33 -7.01 -11.78 -11.14
CA GLY A 33 -6.21 -12.93 -11.60
C GLY A 33 -5.84 -12.95 -13.08
N ALA A 34 -6.02 -11.86 -13.82
CA ALA A 34 -5.56 -11.76 -15.20
C ALA A 34 -4.03 -11.97 -15.28
N PRO A 35 -3.54 -12.80 -16.24
CA PRO A 35 -2.11 -13.11 -16.36
C PRO A 35 -1.25 -11.86 -16.56
N GLY A 36 -0.06 -11.82 -15.94
CA GLY A 36 0.91 -10.73 -16.09
C GLY A 36 0.57 -9.45 -15.32
N LYS A 37 -0.44 -9.45 -14.46
CA LYS A 37 -0.72 -8.37 -13.52
C LYS A 37 -0.12 -8.66 -12.16
N THR A 38 0.46 -7.64 -11.54
CA THR A 38 1.03 -7.74 -10.20
C THR A 38 0.04 -7.15 -9.19
N PRO A 39 -0.52 -7.97 -8.27
CA PRO A 39 -1.42 -7.50 -7.25
C PRO A 39 -0.66 -6.78 -6.13
N PHE A 40 -1.25 -5.70 -5.60
CA PHE A 40 -0.75 -5.00 -4.43
C PHE A 40 -1.90 -4.40 -3.63
N VAL A 41 -1.63 -4.11 -2.38
CA VAL A 41 -2.57 -3.51 -1.44
C VAL A 41 -2.08 -2.12 -1.08
N ALA A 42 -3.01 -1.17 -0.99
CA ALA A 42 -2.78 0.16 -0.47
C ALA A 42 -3.61 0.37 0.80
N ALA A 43 -2.99 0.95 1.82
CA ALA A 43 -3.65 1.32 3.06
C ALA A 43 -3.28 2.76 3.43
N VAL A 44 -4.28 3.61 3.67
CA VAL A 44 -4.09 5.03 4.00
C VAL A 44 -4.70 5.33 5.36
N GLU A 45 -3.85 5.75 6.29
CA GLU A 45 -4.26 6.29 7.59
C GLU A 45 -4.87 7.69 7.40
N THR A 46 -6.00 7.95 8.04
CA THR A 46 -6.67 9.24 8.01
C THR A 46 -6.89 9.79 9.42
N THR A 47 -6.85 11.13 9.56
CA THR A 47 -7.27 11.81 10.79
C THR A 47 -8.78 11.69 10.99
N PRO A 48 -9.31 12.00 12.19
CA PRO A 48 -10.75 12.09 12.43
C PRO A 48 -11.46 13.06 11.46
N GLU A 49 -10.78 14.14 11.04
CA GLU A 49 -11.28 15.13 10.08
C GLU A 49 -11.16 14.64 8.62
N GLY A 50 -10.74 13.40 8.41
CA GLY A 50 -10.63 12.79 7.09
C GLY A 50 -9.45 13.27 6.26
N LYS A 51 -8.34 13.75 6.86
CA LYS A 51 -7.12 14.09 6.15
C LYS A 51 -6.15 12.90 6.11
N PRO A 52 -5.45 12.65 4.99
CA PRO A 52 -4.53 11.52 4.91
C PRO A 52 -3.26 11.82 5.71
N VAL A 53 -2.80 10.85 6.49
CA VAL A 53 -1.61 10.94 7.34
C VAL A 53 -0.47 10.15 6.73
N ARG A 54 -0.61 8.85 6.68
CA ARG A 54 0.40 7.91 6.21
C ARG A 54 -0.18 6.92 5.21
N LEU A 55 0.69 6.38 4.37
CA LEU A 55 0.40 5.37 3.37
C LEU A 55 1.29 4.17 3.62
N LYS A 56 0.73 2.97 3.49
CA LYS A 56 1.44 1.71 3.37
C LYS A 56 1.06 1.02 2.07
N LEU A 57 2.07 0.51 1.38
CA LEU A 57 1.91 -0.21 0.13
C LEU A 57 2.59 -1.58 0.24
N GLY A 58 1.93 -2.62 -0.22
CA GLY A 58 2.51 -3.95 -0.19
C GLY A 58 2.15 -4.76 -1.43
N ARG A 59 3.15 -5.30 -2.11
CA ARG A 59 2.92 -6.36 -3.09
C ARG A 59 2.40 -7.59 -2.35
N VAL A 60 1.39 -8.23 -2.91
CA VAL A 60 0.86 -9.52 -2.43
C VAL A 60 0.95 -10.56 -3.55
N THR A 61 0.90 -11.83 -3.19
CA THR A 61 0.90 -12.92 -4.20
C THR A 61 -0.46 -13.04 -4.87
N SER A 62 -1.50 -12.83 -4.10
CA SER A 62 -2.91 -12.84 -4.53
C SER A 62 -3.78 -12.14 -3.47
N PHE A 63 -5.03 -11.82 -3.83
CA PHE A 63 -6.00 -11.31 -2.85
C PHE A 63 -6.69 -12.47 -2.14
N CYS A 64 -5.95 -13.12 -1.26
CA CYS A 64 -6.42 -14.18 -0.37
C CYS A 64 -6.22 -13.79 1.09
N THR A 65 -6.93 -14.46 1.98
CA THR A 65 -6.89 -14.24 3.43
C THR A 65 -5.47 -14.22 3.98
N ALA A 66 -4.63 -15.20 3.61
CA ALA A 66 -3.25 -15.30 4.10
C ALA A 66 -2.38 -14.09 3.68
N SER A 67 -2.50 -13.63 2.42
CA SER A 67 -1.75 -12.48 1.92
C SER A 67 -2.17 -11.18 2.60
N ILE A 68 -3.47 -10.99 2.82
CA ILE A 68 -4.00 -9.79 3.49
C ILE A 68 -3.68 -9.81 4.98
N SER A 69 -3.82 -10.95 5.66
CA SER A 69 -3.42 -11.10 7.07
C SER A 69 -1.92 -10.80 7.24
N GLY A 70 -1.06 -11.31 6.36
CA GLY A 70 0.36 -11.00 6.36
C GLY A 70 0.67 -9.51 6.13
N PHE A 71 -0.04 -8.85 5.22
CA PHE A 71 0.07 -7.41 5.02
C PHE A 71 -0.38 -6.63 6.26
N ALA A 72 -1.53 -6.98 6.84
CA ALA A 72 -2.10 -6.33 8.00
C ALA A 72 -1.15 -6.39 9.21
N LYS A 73 -0.61 -7.57 9.53
CA LYS A 73 0.34 -7.77 10.63
C LYS A 73 1.62 -6.93 10.53
N ARG A 74 2.08 -6.64 9.30
CA ARG A 74 3.26 -5.80 9.08
C ARG A 74 2.97 -4.30 9.05
N SER A 75 1.73 -3.93 8.74
CA SER A 75 1.39 -2.55 8.35
C SER A 75 0.47 -1.83 9.33
N LEU A 76 -0.27 -2.58 10.15
CA LEU A 76 -1.29 -2.03 11.06
C LEU A 76 -0.86 -2.21 12.51
N ASP A 77 -1.21 -1.24 13.35
CA ASP A 77 -0.98 -1.31 14.79
C ASP A 77 -2.19 -1.95 15.49
N PRO A 78 -2.03 -3.10 16.15
CA PRO A 78 -3.11 -3.72 16.91
C PRO A 78 -3.50 -2.97 18.19
N GLY A 79 -2.78 -1.91 18.56
CA GLY A 79 -3.08 -1.11 19.76
C GLY A 79 -2.59 -1.69 21.08
N LEU A 80 -1.83 -2.75 21.06
CA LEU A 80 -1.33 -3.41 22.28
C LEU A 80 -0.42 -2.50 23.12
N THR A 81 0.26 -1.53 22.47
CA THR A 81 1.22 -0.63 23.11
C THR A 81 0.56 0.63 23.72
N LEU A 82 -0.60 1.05 23.25
CA LEU A 82 -1.21 2.34 23.64
C LEU A 82 -2.43 2.21 24.57
N ARG A 83 -2.76 1.01 25.04
CA ARG A 83 -3.95 0.71 25.88
C ARG A 83 -5.30 1.19 25.31
N VAL A 84 -5.34 1.55 24.02
CA VAL A 84 -6.55 1.91 23.29
C VAL A 84 -6.87 0.77 22.32
N TRP A 85 -7.92 0.03 22.60
CA TRP A 85 -8.36 -1.09 21.78
C TRP A 85 -9.72 -0.80 21.14
N PRO A 86 -9.84 -1.04 19.81
CA PRO A 86 -8.78 -1.28 18.83
C PRO A 86 -8.09 0.04 18.43
N ALA A 87 -6.74 0.03 18.32
CA ALA A 87 -6.00 1.22 17.89
C ALA A 87 -6.20 1.52 16.41
N CYS A 88 -6.68 0.54 15.64
CA CYS A 88 -6.88 0.65 14.20
C CYS A 88 -8.26 0.13 13.80
N THR A 89 -9.00 0.95 13.05
CA THR A 89 -10.24 0.56 12.38
C THR A 89 -10.02 0.59 10.87
N VAL A 90 -10.05 -0.57 10.25
CA VAL A 90 -9.85 -0.72 8.80
C VAL A 90 -11.19 -0.65 8.08
N VAL A 91 -11.27 0.24 7.09
CA VAL A 91 -12.44 0.39 6.21
C VAL A 91 -12.11 -0.17 4.84
N SER A 92 -12.88 -1.12 4.32
CA SER A 92 -12.70 -1.74 3.00
C SER A 92 -14.00 -1.81 2.19
N ASP A 93 -13.87 -2.09 0.89
CA ASP A 93 -15.00 -2.28 -0.04
C ASP A 93 -15.82 -3.55 0.20
N GLY A 94 -15.44 -4.35 1.20
CA GLY A 94 -16.12 -5.59 1.56
C GLY A 94 -15.65 -6.81 0.76
N LEU A 95 -14.50 -6.73 0.08
CA LEU A 95 -13.86 -7.93 -0.46
C LEU A 95 -13.55 -8.90 0.69
N GLN A 96 -13.98 -10.16 0.55
CA GLN A 96 -13.96 -11.16 1.62
C GLN A 96 -12.60 -11.31 2.31
N CYS A 97 -11.50 -11.26 1.56
CA CYS A 97 -10.16 -11.41 2.12
C CYS A 97 -9.76 -10.25 3.06
N PHE A 98 -10.37 -9.07 2.94
CA PHE A 98 -10.10 -7.97 3.88
C PHE A 98 -10.64 -8.21 5.29
N GLY A 99 -11.56 -9.15 5.48
CA GLY A 99 -11.98 -9.59 6.82
C GLY A 99 -10.81 -10.06 7.68
N SER A 100 -9.73 -10.57 7.07
CA SER A 100 -8.55 -11.07 7.80
C SER A 100 -7.68 -9.98 8.44
N VAL A 101 -8.00 -8.70 8.29
CA VAL A 101 -7.33 -7.63 9.06
C VAL A 101 -7.61 -7.77 10.58
N THR A 102 -8.70 -8.45 10.94
CA THR A 102 -9.01 -8.79 12.33
C THR A 102 -7.99 -9.74 12.95
N ASP A 103 -7.30 -10.56 12.15
CA ASP A 103 -6.21 -11.43 12.61
C ASP A 103 -4.98 -10.62 13.10
N ALA A 104 -4.89 -9.35 12.68
CA ALA A 104 -3.89 -8.42 13.15
C ALA A 104 -4.36 -7.59 14.36
N GLY A 105 -5.52 -7.91 14.94
CA GLY A 105 -6.07 -7.21 16.09
C GLY A 105 -6.74 -5.87 15.75
N CYS A 106 -7.07 -5.60 14.50
CA CYS A 106 -7.75 -4.38 14.08
C CYS A 106 -9.27 -4.59 13.97
N ALA A 107 -10.05 -3.55 14.21
CA ALA A 107 -11.47 -3.57 13.87
C ALA A 107 -11.65 -3.50 12.34
N HIS A 108 -12.68 -4.14 11.81
CA HIS A 108 -12.98 -4.12 10.37
C HIS A 108 -14.38 -3.59 10.10
N GLN A 109 -14.47 -2.62 9.21
CA GLN A 109 -15.72 -2.06 8.71
C GLN A 109 -15.79 -2.24 7.19
N ALA A 110 -16.60 -3.18 6.73
CA ALA A 110 -16.85 -3.38 5.31
C ALA A 110 -17.98 -2.43 4.84
N ILE A 111 -17.71 -1.65 3.79
CA ILE A 111 -18.70 -0.77 3.14
C ILE A 111 -18.94 -1.29 1.72
N LYS A 112 -20.07 -1.90 1.49
CA LYS A 112 -20.45 -2.38 0.15
C LYS A 112 -20.72 -1.19 -0.76
N THR A 113 -19.86 -0.95 -1.73
CA THR A 113 -19.92 0.20 -2.64
C THR A 113 -20.65 -0.10 -3.95
N GLY A 114 -21.00 -1.37 -4.21
CA GLY A 114 -21.49 -1.78 -5.52
C GLY A 114 -20.38 -1.83 -6.57
N SER A 115 -20.73 -1.62 -7.83
CA SER A 115 -19.79 -1.63 -8.96
C SER A 115 -19.93 -0.37 -9.83
N GLY A 116 -18.87 -0.07 -10.60
CA GLY A 116 -18.88 1.02 -11.56
C GLY A 116 -18.33 2.36 -11.01
N PRO A 117 -18.47 3.46 -11.78
CA PRO A 117 -17.87 4.75 -11.46
C PRO A 117 -18.36 5.37 -10.14
N ALA A 118 -19.56 5.06 -9.71
CA ALA A 118 -20.13 5.55 -8.45
C ALA A 118 -19.39 4.96 -7.23
N ALA A 119 -18.97 3.70 -7.31
CA ALA A 119 -18.21 3.04 -6.24
C ALA A 119 -16.87 3.74 -5.95
N ALA A 120 -16.19 4.23 -7.00
CA ALA A 120 -14.94 4.95 -6.87
C ALA A 120 -15.07 6.34 -6.21
N ARG A 121 -16.29 6.89 -6.14
CA ARG A 121 -16.59 8.22 -5.58
C ARG A 121 -17.06 8.19 -4.13
N VAL A 122 -17.14 7.01 -3.52
CA VAL A 122 -17.57 6.88 -2.13
C VAL A 122 -16.55 7.60 -1.22
N PRO A 123 -17.00 8.59 -0.42
CA PRO A 123 -16.09 9.41 0.40
C PRO A 123 -15.23 8.60 1.36
N ALA A 124 -15.70 7.43 1.79
CA ALA A 124 -15.02 6.54 2.71
C ALA A 124 -13.69 5.98 2.14
N PHE A 125 -13.48 6.01 0.81
CA PHE A 125 -12.31 5.50 0.10
C PHE A 125 -11.56 6.59 -0.67
N LYS A 126 -11.83 7.85 -0.36
CA LYS A 126 -11.29 9.00 -1.11
C LYS A 126 -9.76 8.94 -1.23
N TRP A 127 -9.08 8.67 -0.13
CA TRP A 127 -7.63 8.81 -0.08
C TRP A 127 -6.91 7.57 -0.61
N VAL A 128 -7.42 6.38 -0.35
CA VAL A 128 -6.85 5.17 -0.94
C VAL A 128 -7.04 5.19 -2.46
N ASN A 129 -8.20 5.61 -2.98
CA ASN A 129 -8.44 5.75 -4.42
C ASN A 129 -7.53 6.82 -5.05
N THR A 130 -7.35 7.96 -4.37
CA THR A 130 -6.41 9.00 -4.81
C THR A 130 -4.98 8.48 -4.87
N ALA A 131 -4.52 7.77 -3.84
CA ALA A 131 -3.19 7.17 -3.82
C ALA A 131 -3.01 6.15 -4.95
N LEU A 132 -3.97 5.25 -5.15
CA LEU A 132 -3.94 4.27 -6.23
C LEU A 132 -3.93 4.92 -7.62
N GLY A 133 -4.71 5.97 -7.81
CA GLY A 133 -4.73 6.76 -9.06
C GLY A 133 -3.37 7.39 -9.34
N ASN A 134 -2.77 8.03 -8.35
CA ASN A 134 -1.46 8.67 -8.47
C ASN A 134 -0.33 7.66 -8.76
N ILE A 135 -0.34 6.50 -8.11
CA ILE A 135 0.62 5.42 -8.36
C ILE A 135 0.51 4.93 -9.80
N LYS A 136 -0.70 4.64 -10.26
CA LYS A 136 -0.94 4.19 -11.64
C LYS A 136 -0.51 5.23 -12.67
N ALA A 137 -0.85 6.50 -12.44
CA ALA A 137 -0.49 7.61 -13.32
C ALA A 137 1.03 7.80 -13.39
N ALA A 138 1.74 7.76 -12.26
CA ALA A 138 3.19 7.90 -12.24
C ALA A 138 3.91 6.71 -12.88
N ILE A 139 3.42 5.48 -12.70
CA ILE A 139 4.00 4.31 -13.36
C ILE A 139 3.80 4.41 -14.87
N THR A 140 2.64 4.81 -15.34
CA THR A 140 2.37 4.97 -16.78
C THR A 140 3.14 6.15 -17.38
N GLY A 141 3.17 7.29 -16.69
CA GLY A 141 3.77 8.52 -17.20
C GLY A 141 5.28 8.59 -17.08
N THR A 142 5.83 8.13 -15.94
CA THR A 142 7.26 8.28 -15.62
C THR A 142 8.06 7.02 -15.97
N TYR A 143 7.59 5.88 -15.50
CA TYR A 143 8.34 4.61 -15.62
C TYR A 143 7.92 3.78 -16.84
N ARG A 144 6.74 4.07 -17.42
CA ARG A 144 6.10 3.39 -18.57
C ARG A 144 5.82 1.91 -18.33
N ALA A 145 6.86 1.11 -18.06
CA ALA A 145 6.76 -0.30 -17.72
C ALA A 145 7.78 -0.66 -16.63
N ILE A 146 7.36 -1.45 -15.65
CA ILE A 146 8.23 -1.96 -14.59
C ILE A 146 8.12 -3.49 -14.54
N SER A 147 9.25 -4.15 -14.27
CA SER A 147 9.26 -5.59 -14.03
C SER A 147 8.57 -5.89 -12.69
N SER A 148 7.73 -6.93 -12.67
CA SER A 148 7.01 -7.36 -11.45
C SER A 148 7.94 -7.65 -10.28
N LYS A 149 9.17 -8.11 -10.52
CA LYS A 149 10.19 -8.36 -9.49
C LYS A 149 10.65 -7.09 -8.76
N HIS A 150 10.55 -5.91 -9.40
CA HIS A 150 10.96 -4.64 -8.82
C HIS A 150 9.79 -3.78 -8.31
N VAL A 151 8.55 -4.23 -8.48
CA VAL A 151 7.35 -3.52 -7.99
C VAL A 151 7.49 -3.04 -6.55
N PRO A 152 8.04 -3.82 -5.61
CA PRO A 152 8.18 -3.36 -4.24
C PRO A 152 9.06 -2.13 -4.04
N ARG A 153 10.15 -2.01 -4.82
CA ARG A 153 11.02 -0.83 -4.76
C ARG A 153 10.28 0.42 -5.20
N TYR A 154 9.49 0.31 -6.26
CA TYR A 154 8.65 1.42 -6.74
C TYR A 154 7.55 1.77 -5.73
N LEU A 155 6.87 0.77 -5.17
CA LEU A 155 5.88 1.01 -4.12
C LEU A 155 6.50 1.68 -2.89
N ALA A 156 7.69 1.25 -2.47
CA ALA A 156 8.41 1.86 -1.36
C ALA A 156 8.84 3.32 -1.64
N GLU A 157 9.16 3.66 -2.89
CA GLU A 157 9.45 5.02 -3.29
C GLU A 157 8.19 5.91 -3.19
N PHE A 158 7.03 5.44 -3.67
CA PHE A 158 5.76 6.15 -3.53
C PHE A 158 5.37 6.33 -2.06
N GLU A 159 5.49 5.28 -1.26
CA GLU A 159 5.23 5.31 0.19
C GLU A 159 6.13 6.35 0.87
N TYR A 160 7.43 6.32 0.57
CA TYR A 160 8.41 7.25 1.13
C TYR A 160 8.07 8.71 0.81
N ARG A 161 7.73 9.04 -0.43
CA ARG A 161 7.36 10.39 -0.88
C ARG A 161 6.05 10.85 -0.27
N PHE A 162 5.04 9.99 -0.27
CA PHE A 162 3.74 10.30 0.32
C PHE A 162 3.86 10.60 1.81
N ASN A 163 4.59 9.78 2.54
CA ASN A 163 4.73 9.91 3.99
C ASN A 163 5.56 11.13 4.42
N ARG A 164 6.22 11.80 3.48
CA ARG A 164 7.03 13.01 3.71
C ARG A 164 6.59 14.22 2.90
N ARG A 165 5.41 14.17 2.31
CA ARG A 165 4.91 15.23 1.44
C ARG A 165 4.76 16.61 2.09
N TYR A 166 4.68 16.65 3.41
CA TYR A 166 4.61 17.92 4.16
C TYR A 166 5.99 18.44 4.60
N ASP A 167 7.08 17.72 4.29
CA ASP A 167 8.44 18.09 4.66
C ASP A 167 9.40 17.75 3.49
N LEU A 168 9.12 18.33 2.35
CA LEU A 168 9.89 18.09 1.12
C LEU A 168 11.32 18.65 1.22
N ALA A 169 11.52 19.76 1.91
CA ALA A 169 12.83 20.38 2.08
C ALA A 169 13.83 19.45 2.78
N ALA A 170 13.38 18.68 3.79
CA ALA A 170 14.23 17.75 4.50
C ALA A 170 14.43 16.41 3.74
N MET A 171 13.74 16.18 2.64
CA MET A 171 13.76 14.87 1.96
C MET A 171 15.15 14.54 1.40
N ILE A 172 15.79 15.51 0.73
CA ILE A 172 17.13 15.33 0.13
C ILE A 172 18.18 15.06 1.21
N SER A 173 18.23 15.89 2.24
CA SER A 173 19.16 15.73 3.36
C SER A 173 19.00 14.36 4.06
N ARG A 174 17.76 13.89 4.25
CA ARG A 174 17.46 12.56 4.80
C ARG A 174 17.93 11.44 3.89
N LEU A 175 17.77 11.59 2.57
CA LEU A 175 18.23 10.59 1.59
C LEU A 175 19.76 10.53 1.54
N CYS A 176 20.44 11.67 1.51
CA CYS A 176 21.90 11.76 1.57
C CYS A 176 22.44 11.09 2.85
N TRP A 177 21.86 11.47 4.00
CA TRP A 177 22.26 10.90 5.30
C TRP A 177 22.05 9.36 5.35
N ALA A 178 20.95 8.87 4.75
CA ALA A 178 20.73 7.43 4.65
C ALA A 178 21.71 6.77 3.68
N GLY A 179 21.99 7.42 2.54
CA GLY A 179 22.89 6.92 1.51
C GLY A 179 24.30 6.67 2.02
N VAL A 180 24.88 7.65 2.77
CA VAL A 180 26.24 7.52 3.31
C VAL A 180 26.36 6.46 4.43
N ARG A 181 25.24 6.02 5.00
CA ARG A 181 25.19 5.00 6.05
C ARG A 181 24.70 3.64 5.59
N THR A 182 24.30 3.53 4.35
CA THR A 182 23.82 2.28 3.77
C THR A 182 24.96 1.63 2.99
N ALA A 183 25.21 0.35 3.24
CA ALA A 183 26.21 -0.39 2.48
C ALA A 183 25.91 -0.34 0.98
N PRO A 184 26.93 -0.23 0.11
CA PRO A 184 26.74 -0.27 -1.34
C PRO A 184 26.01 -1.54 -1.75
N MET A 185 25.03 -1.40 -2.65
CA MET A 185 24.34 -2.54 -3.23
C MET A 185 24.95 -2.87 -4.59
N PRO A 186 25.69 -3.96 -4.73
CA PRO A 186 26.29 -4.37 -5.99
C PRO A 186 25.23 -4.55 -7.10
N TYR A 187 25.58 -4.21 -8.34
CA TYR A 187 24.67 -4.28 -9.49
C TYR A 187 24.02 -5.68 -9.66
N GLN A 188 24.77 -6.73 -9.35
CA GLN A 188 24.25 -8.10 -9.40
C GLN A 188 23.08 -8.30 -8.43
N LEU A 189 23.13 -7.73 -7.22
CA LEU A 189 22.04 -7.79 -6.25
C LEU A 189 20.85 -6.92 -6.66
N LEU A 190 21.10 -5.79 -7.33
CA LEU A 190 20.02 -4.95 -7.87
C LEU A 190 19.15 -5.67 -8.90
N LYS A 191 19.70 -6.65 -9.60
CA LYS A 191 18.96 -7.45 -10.61
C LYS A 191 18.07 -8.51 -10.00
N LEU A 192 18.30 -8.89 -8.75
CA LEU A 192 17.50 -9.90 -8.07
C LEU A 192 16.11 -9.36 -7.73
N ALA A 193 15.16 -10.28 -7.65
CA ALA A 193 13.85 -9.96 -7.12
C ALA A 193 13.93 -9.62 -5.63
N GLU A 194 13.09 -8.71 -5.17
CA GLU A 194 12.92 -8.51 -3.72
C GLU A 194 12.33 -9.78 -3.12
N VAL A 195 13.01 -10.33 -2.13
CA VAL A 195 12.46 -11.41 -1.31
C VAL A 195 11.68 -10.78 -0.18
N TYR A 196 10.39 -11.05 -0.14
CA TYR A 196 9.55 -10.64 0.98
C TYR A 196 9.64 -11.71 2.06
N ALA A 197 10.19 -11.33 3.18
CA ALA A 197 10.07 -12.08 4.40
C ALA A 197 8.67 -11.87 5.01
#